data_ede22a42c837263da7d823bb410a61bc
#
_entry.id   ede22a42c837263da7d823bb410a61bc
#
_cell.length_a   1.000
_cell.length_b   1.000
_cell.length_c   1.000
_cell.angle_alpha   90.00
_cell.angle_beta   90.00
_cell.angle_gamma   90.00
#
_symmetry.space_group_name_H-M   'P 1'
#
loop_
_entity.id
_entity.type
_entity.pdbx_description
1 polymer ?
#
loop_
_entity_poly.entity_id
_entity_poly.type
_entity_poly.pdbx_seq_one_letter_code
_entity_poly.pdbx_strand_id
1 'polypeptide(L)'
;MENAQLVPDPAGAGFEGFRIRAGIVGGAGYTGGELLRILINHPYVDITFIHSKSNANNFIHEVHADLLGDTSLKFTDTLSQDIDVLFLCVGHGDARKFLDANEIEERIKIIDLSQDFRLTTNQTHKAKSFIYGLPELQREEIRTARNIANPGCFATCIQLALLPLAKAGLLNKEVHISATTGSTGAGQSLSATSHFSWRNNNVSVYKAFGHQHLKEITESLNSLGSLIKADELSFIPYRGDFTRGIMASLYTECDLSGEEAEKLYTDYYAEHPFTHVSAKNIDLKQVVNTNKCLLHVEKHGSKLLILSIVDNLLKGASGQAVQNMNLLFGLDEKEGLRLKATAF
;
A
#
# COMPACT_ATOMS: atom_id res chain seq x y z
N MET A 1 -13.34 29.87 14.25
CA MET A 1 -12.92 30.23 12.88
C MET A 1 -13.19 29.04 12.01
N GLU A 2 -14.01 29.22 10.99
CA GLU A 2 -14.66 28.18 10.19
C GLU A 2 -13.67 27.26 9.49
N ASN A 3 -13.99 25.96 9.49
CA ASN A 3 -13.35 24.94 8.67
C ASN A 3 -13.56 25.31 7.18
N ALA A 4 -12.58 25.93 6.56
CA ALA A 4 -12.54 26.03 5.11
C ALA A 4 -12.34 24.63 4.54
N GLN A 5 -13.42 23.96 4.13
CA GLN A 5 -13.35 22.88 3.19
C GLN A 5 -12.77 23.47 1.90
N LEU A 6 -11.56 23.04 1.54
CA LEU A 6 -10.95 23.34 0.25
C LEU A 6 -11.76 22.62 -0.83
N VAL A 7 -12.71 23.34 -1.43
CA VAL A 7 -13.43 22.87 -2.62
C VAL A 7 -12.53 23.18 -3.81
N PRO A 8 -12.21 22.20 -4.68
CA PRO A 8 -11.48 22.45 -5.91
C PRO A 8 -12.27 23.44 -6.77
N ASP A 9 -11.62 24.46 -7.29
CA ASP A 9 -12.20 25.34 -8.29
C ASP A 9 -12.44 24.54 -9.59
N PRO A 10 -13.68 24.40 -10.07
CA PRO A 10 -14.01 23.68 -11.29
C PRO A 10 -13.45 24.32 -12.58
N ALA A 11 -12.78 25.46 -12.48
CA ALA A 11 -12.27 26.24 -13.62
C ALA A 11 -10.78 25.97 -13.97
N GLY A 12 -10.11 24.98 -13.36
CA GLY A 12 -8.75 24.59 -13.76
C GLY A 12 -7.64 25.59 -13.39
N ALA A 13 -7.90 26.57 -12.54
CA ALA A 13 -6.87 27.35 -11.87
C ALA A 13 -6.21 26.44 -10.84
N GLY A 14 -4.97 26.00 -11.10
CA GLY A 14 -4.20 25.14 -10.20
C GLY A 14 -4.17 25.70 -8.78
N PHE A 15 -3.90 24.81 -7.81
CA PHE A 15 -3.69 25.14 -6.38
C PHE A 15 -2.46 26.06 -6.21
N GLU A 16 -2.45 27.25 -6.82
CA GLU A 16 -1.33 28.20 -6.69
C GLU A 16 -1.14 28.57 -5.21
N GLY A 17 0.01 28.18 -4.68
CA GLY A 17 0.41 28.48 -3.30
C GLY A 17 -0.02 27.43 -2.25
N PHE A 18 -0.79 26.39 -2.59
CA PHE A 18 -1.12 25.34 -1.62
C PHE A 18 -0.02 24.29 -1.56
N ARG A 19 0.53 24.04 -0.36
CA ARG A 19 1.54 22.99 -0.11
C ARG A 19 1.18 22.21 1.14
N ILE A 20 1.17 20.90 1.03
CA ILE A 20 0.98 19.97 2.15
C ILE A 20 2.34 19.80 2.84
N ARG A 21 2.43 20.15 4.10
CA ARG A 21 3.64 19.96 4.90
C ARG A 21 3.64 18.57 5.48
N ALA A 22 4.62 17.76 5.07
CA ALA A 22 4.72 16.35 5.45
C ALA A 22 5.84 16.11 6.46
N GLY A 23 5.54 15.38 7.53
CA GLY A 23 6.49 14.78 8.44
C GLY A 23 6.60 13.27 8.21
N ILE A 24 7.81 12.73 8.28
CA ILE A 24 8.07 11.30 8.07
C ILE A 24 8.81 10.72 9.28
N VAL A 25 8.24 9.70 9.91
CA VAL A 25 8.88 8.94 11.00
C VAL A 25 9.30 7.59 10.48
N GLY A 26 10.54 7.17 10.73
CA GLY A 26 11.12 5.94 10.18
C GLY A 26 11.66 6.12 8.76
N GLY A 27 12.10 7.34 8.42
CA GLY A 27 12.56 7.73 7.08
C GLY A 27 13.78 6.96 6.56
N ALA A 28 14.54 6.28 7.41
CA ALA A 28 15.73 5.51 7.00
C ALA A 28 15.40 4.08 6.51
N GLY A 29 14.17 3.58 6.69
CA GLY A 29 13.72 2.28 6.23
C GLY A 29 13.36 2.25 4.73
N TYR A 30 13.09 1.06 4.17
CA TYR A 30 12.69 0.93 2.75
C TYR A 30 11.42 1.72 2.43
N THR A 31 10.38 1.62 3.25
CA THR A 31 9.13 2.37 3.03
C THR A 31 9.33 3.87 3.17
N GLY A 32 10.16 4.32 4.11
CA GLY A 32 10.53 5.73 4.24
C GLY A 32 11.31 6.24 3.03
N GLY A 33 12.28 5.46 2.53
CA GLY A 33 13.04 5.79 1.33
C GLY A 33 12.17 5.87 0.07
N GLU A 34 11.26 4.92 -0.12
CA GLU A 34 10.31 4.98 -1.25
C GLU A 34 9.35 6.17 -1.14
N LEU A 35 8.90 6.49 0.07
CA LEU A 35 8.07 7.66 0.29
C LEU A 35 8.83 8.95 -0.07
N LEU A 36 10.10 9.07 0.33
CA LEU A 36 10.96 10.20 -0.02
C LEU A 36 11.11 10.36 -1.53
N ARG A 37 11.40 9.26 -2.26
CA ARG A 37 11.54 9.27 -3.73
C ARG A 37 10.31 9.83 -4.44
N ILE A 38 9.12 9.61 -3.88
CA ILE A 38 7.87 10.15 -4.42
C ILE A 38 7.69 11.61 -4.00
N LEU A 39 7.84 11.91 -2.71
CA LEU A 39 7.46 13.20 -2.14
C LEU A 39 8.39 14.34 -2.53
N ILE A 40 9.70 14.11 -2.76
CA ILE A 40 10.63 15.16 -3.21
C ILE A 40 10.23 15.73 -4.59
N ASN A 41 9.51 14.96 -5.40
CA ASN A 41 9.03 15.37 -6.73
C ASN A 41 7.51 15.59 -6.76
N HIS A 42 6.83 15.53 -5.61
CA HIS A 42 5.39 15.72 -5.57
C HIS A 42 5.02 17.21 -5.70
N PRO A 43 4.16 17.60 -6.67
CA PRO A 43 3.92 19.02 -6.97
C PRO A 43 3.29 19.83 -5.82
N TYR A 44 2.64 19.16 -4.86
CA TYR A 44 1.89 19.81 -3.78
C TYR A 44 2.41 19.46 -2.38
N VAL A 45 3.63 18.91 -2.24
CA VAL A 45 4.17 18.50 -0.93
C VAL A 45 5.50 19.18 -0.63
N ASP A 46 5.64 19.66 0.60
CA ASP A 46 6.89 20.08 1.21
C ASP A 46 7.23 19.12 2.36
N ILE A 47 8.41 18.53 2.34
CA ILE A 47 8.88 17.66 3.42
C ILE A 47 9.46 18.55 4.53
N THR A 48 8.77 18.63 5.66
CA THR A 48 9.16 19.47 6.80
C THR A 48 10.23 18.80 7.65
N PHE A 49 10.09 17.50 7.93
CA PHE A 49 11.10 16.74 8.65
C PHE A 49 11.10 15.25 8.29
N ILE A 50 12.25 14.63 8.47
CA ILE A 50 12.47 13.19 8.27
C ILE A 50 13.12 12.64 9.52
N HIS A 51 12.32 11.99 10.37
CA HIS A 51 12.80 11.52 11.67
C HIS A 51 13.51 10.17 11.57
N SER A 52 14.75 10.15 12.04
CA SER A 52 15.55 8.93 12.29
C SER A 52 16.60 9.23 13.36
N LYS A 53 16.43 8.67 14.55
CA LYS A 53 17.36 8.92 15.68
C LYS A 53 18.80 8.48 15.37
N SER A 54 18.95 7.31 14.74
CA SER A 54 20.27 6.75 14.41
C SER A 54 21.01 7.49 13.30
N ASN A 55 20.29 8.27 12.46
CA ASN A 55 20.87 8.98 11.32
C ASN A 55 20.72 10.51 11.43
N ALA A 56 20.39 11.03 12.62
CA ALA A 56 20.18 12.45 12.83
C ALA A 56 21.39 13.28 12.36
N ASN A 57 21.12 14.37 11.63
CA ASN A 57 22.07 15.26 10.97
C ASN A 57 22.79 14.71 9.71
N ASN A 58 22.67 13.43 9.38
CA ASN A 58 23.17 12.89 8.12
C ASN A 58 22.27 13.36 6.96
N PHE A 59 22.86 13.55 5.78
CA PHE A 59 22.06 13.76 4.57
C PHE A 59 21.28 12.50 4.22
N ILE A 60 20.08 12.64 3.65
CA ILE A 60 19.28 11.45 3.30
C ILE A 60 19.95 10.56 2.26
N HIS A 61 20.76 11.11 1.37
CA HIS A 61 21.50 10.34 0.38
C HIS A 61 22.65 9.48 1.00
N GLU A 62 23.05 9.71 2.26
CA GLU A 62 24.01 8.83 2.96
C GLU A 62 23.36 7.50 3.35
N VAL A 63 22.02 7.42 3.39
CA VAL A 63 21.24 6.21 3.64
C VAL A 63 20.56 5.72 2.36
N HIS A 64 19.97 6.63 1.59
CA HIS A 64 19.31 6.38 0.31
C HIS A 64 20.18 6.96 -0.80
N ALA A 65 21.23 6.23 -1.18
CA ALA A 65 22.31 6.71 -2.05
C ALA A 65 21.85 7.14 -3.46
N ASP A 66 20.73 6.61 -3.92
CA ASP A 66 20.11 6.98 -5.19
C ASP A 66 19.50 8.39 -5.19
N LEU A 67 19.32 9.02 -4.02
CA LEU A 67 18.86 10.41 -3.88
C LEU A 67 20.02 11.43 -3.88
N LEU A 68 21.23 10.99 -4.20
CA LEU A 68 22.38 11.91 -4.32
C LEU A 68 22.18 12.86 -5.52
N GLY A 69 22.14 14.14 -5.22
CA GLY A 69 21.91 15.20 -6.22
C GLY A 69 20.45 15.65 -6.31
N ASP A 70 19.49 14.87 -5.80
CA ASP A 70 18.07 15.20 -5.88
C ASP A 70 17.63 16.11 -4.74
N THR A 71 18.30 16.04 -3.59
CA THR A 71 17.94 16.82 -2.41
C THR A 71 19.09 17.01 -1.43
N SER A 72 19.05 18.11 -0.68
CA SER A 72 19.96 18.42 0.43
C SER A 72 19.34 18.21 1.82
N LEU A 73 18.16 17.57 1.90
CA LEU A 73 17.48 17.31 3.17
C LEU A 73 18.32 16.37 4.06
N LYS A 74 18.13 16.54 5.37
CA LYS A 74 18.80 15.75 6.40
C LYS A 74 17.78 15.05 7.29
N PHE A 75 18.21 13.94 7.88
CA PHE A 75 17.48 13.34 8.99
C PHE A 75 17.56 14.21 10.25
N THR A 76 16.54 14.12 11.09
CA THR A 76 16.48 14.76 12.39
C THR A 76 16.03 13.78 13.47
N ASP A 77 16.37 14.04 14.73
CA ASP A 77 15.86 13.35 15.92
C ASP A 77 14.69 14.13 16.59
N THR A 78 14.35 15.29 16.05
CA THR A 78 13.28 16.14 16.56
C THR A 78 12.02 16.04 15.69
N LEU A 79 10.86 16.24 16.32
CA LEU A 79 9.56 16.28 15.68
C LEU A 79 9.05 17.72 15.59
N SER A 80 8.30 18.04 14.56
CA SER A 80 7.59 19.31 14.43
C SER A 80 6.08 19.07 14.34
N GLN A 81 5.31 19.91 15.00
CA GLN A 81 3.85 19.95 14.85
C GLN A 81 3.43 20.86 13.69
N ASP A 82 4.36 21.60 13.07
CA ASP A 82 4.08 22.44 11.91
C ASP A 82 4.03 21.62 10.61
N ILE A 83 3.14 20.64 10.60
CA ILE A 83 2.84 19.73 9.50
C ILE A 83 1.34 19.56 9.33
N ASP A 84 0.94 19.07 8.16
CA ASP A 84 -0.46 18.78 7.82
C ASP A 84 -0.69 17.25 7.80
N VAL A 85 0.35 16.48 7.47
CA VAL A 85 0.31 15.00 7.46
C VAL A 85 1.58 14.40 8.08
N LEU A 86 1.39 13.34 8.85
CA LEU A 86 2.44 12.53 9.44
C LEU A 86 2.40 11.11 8.87
N PHE A 87 3.49 10.68 8.23
CA PHE A 87 3.66 9.30 7.80
C PHE A 87 4.44 8.51 8.84
N LEU A 88 3.88 7.37 9.26
CA LEU A 88 4.53 6.42 10.16
C LEU A 88 5.09 5.24 9.36
N CYS A 89 6.36 5.30 8.97
CA CYS A 89 7.11 4.28 8.24
C CYS A 89 7.91 3.39 9.20
N VAL A 90 7.30 2.97 10.29
CA VAL A 90 7.94 2.22 11.38
C VAL A 90 7.57 0.73 11.36
N GLY A 91 8.26 -0.06 12.16
CA GLY A 91 7.98 -1.49 12.31
C GLY A 91 6.60 -1.78 12.93
N HIS A 92 6.17 -3.03 12.78
CA HIS A 92 4.91 -3.49 13.40
C HIS A 92 5.01 -3.43 14.93
N GLY A 93 4.02 -2.85 15.57
CA GLY A 93 3.98 -2.58 17.01
C GLY A 93 4.64 -1.27 17.43
N ASP A 94 5.35 -0.59 16.53
CA ASP A 94 6.09 0.63 16.86
C ASP A 94 5.30 1.91 16.58
N ALA A 95 4.29 1.87 15.68
CA ALA A 95 3.43 3.03 15.45
C ALA A 95 2.59 3.35 16.69
N ARG A 96 2.04 2.34 17.34
CA ARG A 96 1.31 2.50 18.60
C ARG A 96 2.20 3.07 19.71
N LYS A 97 3.40 2.52 19.90
CA LYS A 97 4.38 3.02 20.87
C LYS A 97 4.79 4.46 20.58
N PHE A 98 4.95 4.81 19.29
CA PHE A 98 5.26 6.17 18.90
C PHE A 98 4.14 7.15 19.29
N LEU A 99 2.89 6.82 19.01
CA LEU A 99 1.72 7.63 19.39
C LEU A 99 1.46 7.65 20.90
N ASP A 100 1.94 6.65 21.64
CA ASP A 100 1.89 6.66 23.12
C ASP A 100 2.91 7.64 23.68
N ALA A 101 4.10 7.70 23.10
CA ALA A 101 5.21 8.53 23.57
C ALA A 101 5.16 9.99 23.07
N ASN A 102 4.41 10.26 22.00
CA ASN A 102 4.36 11.59 21.37
C ASN A 102 2.91 12.03 21.18
N GLU A 103 2.59 13.20 21.67
CA GLU A 103 1.30 13.82 21.40
C GLU A 103 1.32 14.44 20.00
N ILE A 104 0.38 14.06 19.15
CA ILE A 104 0.21 14.61 17.82
C ILE A 104 -1.11 15.38 17.80
N GLU A 105 -1.03 16.68 17.44
CA GLU A 105 -2.19 17.56 17.36
C GLU A 105 -3.30 16.96 16.50
N GLU A 106 -4.56 17.17 16.89
CA GLU A 106 -5.72 16.57 16.19
C GLU A 106 -5.84 17.00 14.73
N ARG A 107 -5.41 18.23 14.40
CA ARG A 107 -5.47 18.74 13.02
C ARG A 107 -4.56 17.96 12.06
N ILE A 108 -3.50 17.33 12.57
CA ILE A 108 -2.53 16.59 11.75
C ILE A 108 -3.14 15.25 11.36
N LYS A 109 -3.20 15.00 10.06
CA LYS A 109 -3.61 13.69 9.51
C LYS A 109 -2.49 12.68 9.67
N ILE A 110 -2.82 11.41 9.95
CA ILE A 110 -1.82 10.35 10.13
C ILE A 110 -2.04 9.26 9.10
N ILE A 111 -0.97 8.84 8.45
CA ILE A 111 -0.96 7.66 7.56
C ILE A 111 0.05 6.65 8.12
N ASP A 112 -0.47 5.56 8.69
CA ASP A 112 0.34 4.50 9.28
C ASP A 112 0.57 3.37 8.30
N LEU A 113 1.83 3.03 8.04
CA LEU A 113 2.24 1.93 7.15
C LEU A 113 2.48 0.62 7.92
N SER A 114 2.39 0.62 9.25
CA SER A 114 2.48 -0.58 10.08
C SER A 114 1.16 -1.41 10.03
N GLN A 115 1.11 -2.51 10.75
CA GLN A 115 -0.12 -3.29 10.90
C GLN A 115 -1.00 -2.85 12.09
N ASP A 116 -0.57 -1.84 12.86
CA ASP A 116 -1.07 -1.59 14.22
C ASP A 116 -2.53 -1.16 14.28
N PHE A 117 -3.06 -0.59 13.18
CA PHE A 117 -4.40 -0.01 13.12
C PHE A 117 -5.28 -0.56 11.98
N ARG A 118 -4.88 -1.66 11.32
CA ARG A 118 -5.57 -2.18 10.12
C ARG A 118 -6.86 -2.91 10.39
N LEU A 119 -6.99 -3.56 11.57
CA LEU A 119 -8.15 -4.37 11.90
C LEU A 119 -9.20 -3.56 12.67
N THR A 120 -10.48 -3.89 12.50
CA THR A 120 -11.58 -3.26 13.23
C THR A 120 -11.39 -3.31 14.75
N THR A 121 -10.76 -4.38 15.25
CA THR A 121 -10.47 -4.57 16.68
C THR A 121 -9.34 -3.66 17.20
N ASN A 122 -8.54 -3.05 16.33
CA ASN A 122 -7.39 -2.22 16.72
C ASN A 122 -7.32 -0.86 16.02
N GLN A 123 -8.30 -0.52 15.17
CA GLN A 123 -8.36 0.72 14.40
C GLN A 123 -8.48 2.00 15.24
N THR A 124 -8.74 1.89 16.54
CA THR A 124 -8.84 3.04 17.45
C THR A 124 -7.67 3.04 18.43
N HIS A 125 -7.04 4.19 18.60
CA HIS A 125 -5.97 4.42 19.57
C HIS A 125 -6.12 5.80 20.24
N LYS A 126 -6.36 5.82 21.57
CA LYS A 126 -6.78 7.03 22.28
C LYS A 126 -8.01 7.64 21.58
N ALA A 127 -8.00 8.92 21.25
CA ALA A 127 -9.07 9.59 20.51
C ALA A 127 -8.97 9.49 18.98
N LYS A 128 -7.98 8.76 18.44
CA LYS A 128 -7.73 8.66 16.99
C LYS A 128 -8.35 7.38 16.44
N SER A 129 -9.17 7.51 15.40
CA SER A 129 -9.73 6.39 14.62
C SER A 129 -9.06 6.36 13.25
N PHE A 130 -8.71 5.17 12.77
CA PHE A 130 -8.04 4.93 11.50
C PHE A 130 -9.00 4.22 10.53
N ILE A 131 -9.05 4.70 9.30
CA ILE A 131 -9.75 4.03 8.20
C ILE A 131 -8.74 3.16 7.44
N TYR A 132 -9.14 1.96 7.04
CA TYR A 132 -8.32 1.07 6.24
C TYR A 132 -8.10 1.65 4.84
N GLY A 133 -6.88 1.91 4.46
CA GLY A 133 -6.49 2.73 3.31
C GLY A 133 -6.40 1.98 1.99
N LEU A 134 -7.43 1.24 1.58
CA LEU A 134 -7.52 0.63 0.26
C LEU A 134 -8.53 1.40 -0.61
N PRO A 135 -8.09 2.30 -1.52
CA PRO A 135 -8.98 3.15 -2.31
C PRO A 135 -9.98 2.38 -3.17
N GLU A 136 -9.62 1.21 -3.66
CA GLU A 136 -10.47 0.36 -4.47
C GLU A 136 -11.61 -0.31 -3.67
N LEU A 137 -11.52 -0.28 -2.34
CA LEU A 137 -12.57 -0.78 -1.44
C LEU A 137 -13.47 0.37 -0.92
N GLN A 138 -12.88 1.49 -0.47
CA GLN A 138 -13.60 2.50 0.32
C GLN A 138 -13.05 3.92 0.12
N ARG A 139 -13.00 4.36 -1.16
CA ARG A 139 -12.47 5.67 -1.55
C ARG A 139 -13.12 6.85 -0.82
N GLU A 140 -14.45 6.83 -0.67
CA GLU A 140 -15.17 7.95 -0.09
C GLU A 140 -14.94 8.07 1.42
N GLU A 141 -14.81 6.95 2.12
CA GLU A 141 -14.45 6.92 3.54
C GLU A 141 -13.03 7.48 3.74
N ILE A 142 -12.09 7.15 2.83
CA ILE A 142 -10.73 7.69 2.87
C ILE A 142 -10.74 9.20 2.67
N ARG A 143 -11.52 9.75 1.73
CA ARG A 143 -11.62 11.19 1.47
C ARG A 143 -12.03 12.00 2.71
N THR A 144 -12.88 11.43 3.54
CA THR A 144 -13.43 12.09 4.74
C THR A 144 -12.68 11.72 6.02
N ALA A 145 -11.73 10.78 5.94
CA ALA A 145 -10.97 10.32 7.10
C ALA A 145 -10.00 11.38 7.63
N ARG A 146 -9.57 11.17 8.87
CA ARG A 146 -8.43 11.88 9.47
C ARG A 146 -7.16 11.04 9.46
N ASN A 147 -7.29 9.75 9.78
CA ASN A 147 -6.14 8.87 9.88
C ASN A 147 -6.38 7.62 9.04
N ILE A 148 -5.32 7.13 8.42
CA ILE A 148 -5.33 5.99 7.52
C ILE A 148 -4.40 4.89 8.04
N ALA A 149 -4.92 3.67 8.10
CA ALA A 149 -4.12 2.46 8.24
C ALA A 149 -3.85 1.89 6.84
N ASN A 150 -2.65 2.12 6.33
CA ASN A 150 -2.27 1.70 4.98
C ASN A 150 -2.14 0.17 4.90
N PRO A 151 -2.73 -0.51 3.91
CA PRO A 151 -2.74 -1.98 3.78
C PRO A 151 -1.37 -2.63 3.72
N GLY A 152 -1.30 -3.91 4.07
CA GLY A 152 -0.11 -4.73 3.83
C GLY A 152 0.06 -5.09 2.36
N CYS A 153 1.30 -5.32 1.94
CA CYS A 153 1.62 -5.52 0.52
C CYS A 153 0.95 -6.75 -0.11
N PHE A 154 1.00 -7.91 0.55
CA PHE A 154 0.24 -9.08 0.09
C PHE A 154 -1.27 -8.88 0.22
N ALA A 155 -1.71 -8.19 1.28
CA ALA A 155 -3.13 -7.91 1.43
C ALA A 155 -3.65 -7.07 0.28
N THR A 156 -2.95 -6.01 -0.12
CA THR A 156 -3.30 -5.21 -1.30
C THR A 156 -3.40 -6.09 -2.55
N CYS A 157 -2.37 -6.89 -2.84
CA CYS A 157 -2.32 -7.72 -4.04
C CYS A 157 -3.46 -8.74 -4.11
N ILE A 158 -3.75 -9.41 -2.99
CA ILE A 158 -4.77 -10.47 -2.89
C ILE A 158 -6.18 -9.87 -2.85
N GLN A 159 -6.40 -8.81 -2.11
CA GLN A 159 -7.70 -8.14 -2.06
C GLN A 159 -8.12 -7.62 -3.43
N LEU A 160 -7.22 -6.95 -4.16
CA LEU A 160 -7.52 -6.48 -5.52
C LEU A 160 -7.87 -7.63 -6.47
N ALA A 161 -7.39 -8.85 -6.25
CA ALA A 161 -7.85 -10.02 -7.00
C ALA A 161 -9.24 -10.51 -6.59
N LEU A 162 -9.69 -10.29 -5.34
CA LEU A 162 -10.89 -10.91 -4.79
C LEU A 162 -12.08 -9.95 -4.60
N LEU A 163 -11.85 -8.63 -4.54
CA LEU A 163 -12.91 -7.63 -4.33
C LEU A 163 -14.07 -7.73 -5.32
N PRO A 164 -13.85 -7.92 -6.67
CA PRO A 164 -14.96 -8.04 -7.60
C PRO A 164 -15.86 -9.24 -7.29
N LEU A 165 -15.28 -10.39 -6.97
CA LEU A 165 -16.04 -11.59 -6.61
C LEU A 165 -16.79 -11.43 -5.28
N ALA A 166 -16.14 -10.82 -4.28
CA ALA A 166 -16.77 -10.55 -2.99
C ALA A 166 -17.98 -9.60 -3.15
N LYS A 167 -17.81 -8.51 -3.91
CA LYS A 167 -18.88 -7.53 -4.17
C LYS A 167 -20.07 -8.13 -4.93
N ALA A 168 -19.79 -9.07 -5.83
CA ALA A 168 -20.83 -9.77 -6.60
C ALA A 168 -21.48 -10.94 -5.82
N GLY A 169 -21.04 -11.25 -4.59
CA GLY A 169 -21.54 -12.39 -3.81
C GLY A 169 -21.10 -13.76 -4.36
N LEU A 170 -20.04 -13.78 -5.17
CA LEU A 170 -19.53 -14.98 -5.84
C LEU A 170 -18.35 -15.64 -5.11
N LEU A 171 -17.88 -15.05 -4.01
CA LEU A 171 -16.80 -15.57 -3.19
C LEU A 171 -17.35 -16.49 -2.08
N ASN A 172 -17.77 -17.70 -2.45
CA ASN A 172 -18.45 -18.66 -1.58
C ASN A 172 -17.79 -20.05 -1.56
N LYS A 173 -16.59 -20.14 -2.09
CA LYS A 173 -15.77 -21.37 -2.15
C LYS A 173 -14.37 -21.05 -1.65
N GLU A 174 -13.64 -22.09 -1.24
CA GLU A 174 -12.23 -21.97 -0.88
C GLU A 174 -11.42 -21.32 -2.00
N VAL A 175 -10.51 -20.42 -1.61
CA VAL A 175 -9.59 -19.73 -2.52
C VAL A 175 -8.18 -20.24 -2.26
N HIS A 176 -7.57 -20.83 -3.27
CA HIS A 176 -6.17 -21.23 -3.24
C HIS A 176 -5.29 -20.08 -3.71
N ILE A 177 -4.29 -19.70 -2.91
CA ILE A 177 -3.46 -18.54 -3.14
C ILE A 177 -1.99 -18.92 -3.04
N SER A 178 -1.25 -18.81 -4.14
CA SER A 178 0.21 -18.89 -4.16
C SER A 178 0.75 -17.50 -4.53
N ALA A 179 1.54 -16.88 -3.66
CA ALA A 179 2.07 -15.56 -3.97
C ALA A 179 3.56 -15.45 -3.63
N THR A 180 4.34 -14.95 -4.59
CA THR A 180 5.78 -14.74 -4.43
C THR A 180 6.07 -13.25 -4.28
N THR A 181 6.85 -12.90 -3.23
CA THR A 181 7.32 -11.53 -3.00
C THR A 181 8.82 -11.42 -3.13
N GLY A 182 9.30 -10.23 -3.53
CA GLY A 182 10.71 -9.88 -3.49
C GLY A 182 11.26 -9.79 -2.06
N SER A 183 12.59 -9.80 -1.95
CA SER A 183 13.31 -9.80 -0.68
C SER A 183 13.09 -8.53 0.17
N THR A 184 12.80 -7.39 -0.44
CA THR A 184 12.53 -6.13 0.26
C THR A 184 11.29 -6.17 1.15
N GLY A 185 10.37 -7.11 0.93
CA GLY A 185 9.22 -7.34 1.80
C GLY A 185 9.59 -7.82 3.22
N ALA A 186 10.85 -8.20 3.47
CA ALA A 186 11.36 -8.53 4.80
C ALA A 186 11.84 -7.31 5.60
N GLY A 187 11.93 -6.13 4.97
CA GLY A 187 12.57 -4.95 5.56
C GLY A 187 14.11 -5.03 5.55
N GLN A 188 14.75 -4.05 6.16
CA GLN A 188 16.21 -3.91 6.20
C GLN A 188 16.88 -4.70 7.33
N SER A 189 16.12 -5.19 8.32
CA SER A 189 16.68 -5.93 9.45
C SER A 189 17.43 -7.18 9.00
N LEU A 190 18.64 -7.35 9.48
CA LEU A 190 19.47 -8.51 9.17
C LEU A 190 18.84 -9.79 9.70
N SER A 191 18.76 -10.80 8.86
CA SER A 191 18.28 -12.13 9.21
C SER A 191 19.03 -13.19 8.40
N ALA A 192 19.08 -14.42 8.90
CA ALA A 192 19.70 -15.53 8.19
C ALA A 192 19.09 -15.73 6.79
N THR A 193 17.79 -15.53 6.64
CA THR A 193 17.06 -15.72 5.37
C THR A 193 17.14 -14.53 4.42
N SER A 194 17.70 -13.41 4.83
CA SER A 194 18.01 -12.26 3.97
C SER A 194 19.48 -12.15 3.59
N HIS A 195 20.34 -13.01 4.17
CA HIS A 195 21.75 -13.07 3.82
C HIS A 195 21.92 -13.48 2.34
N PHE A 196 22.86 -12.82 1.64
CA PHE A 196 23.04 -13.01 0.19
C PHE A 196 23.19 -14.49 -0.21
N SER A 197 24.11 -15.23 0.44
CA SER A 197 24.35 -16.65 0.13
C SER A 197 23.14 -17.57 0.38
N TRP A 198 22.22 -17.16 1.25
CA TRP A 198 20.99 -17.90 1.50
C TRP A 198 19.89 -17.54 0.49
N ARG A 199 19.78 -16.25 0.13
CA ARG A 199 18.72 -15.70 -0.70
C ARG A 199 18.96 -15.88 -2.20
N ASN A 200 20.21 -15.77 -2.64
CA ASN A 200 20.57 -15.85 -4.05
C ASN A 200 20.27 -17.24 -4.64
N ASN A 201 19.65 -17.28 -5.80
CA ASN A 201 19.20 -18.49 -6.49
C ASN A 201 18.27 -19.40 -5.62
N ASN A 202 17.47 -18.82 -4.74
CA ASN A 202 16.64 -19.56 -3.79
C ASN A 202 15.22 -19.01 -3.69
N VAL A 203 14.24 -19.92 -3.65
CA VAL A 203 12.84 -19.62 -3.34
C VAL A 203 12.44 -20.38 -2.09
N SER A 204 11.76 -19.72 -1.17
CA SER A 204 11.36 -20.34 0.09
C SER A 204 9.94 -19.98 0.50
N VAL A 205 9.22 -20.96 1.03
CA VAL A 205 7.92 -20.77 1.68
C VAL A 205 8.12 -20.21 3.10
N TYR A 206 7.20 -19.38 3.55
CA TYR A 206 7.15 -18.94 4.93
C TYR A 206 5.72 -18.66 5.38
N LYS A 207 5.39 -18.91 6.66
CA LYS A 207 4.07 -18.65 7.27
C LYS A 207 2.88 -19.16 6.44
N ALA A 208 3.01 -20.34 5.79
CA ALA A 208 1.91 -20.96 5.07
C ALA A 208 0.68 -21.09 5.96
N PHE A 209 -0.51 -20.75 5.44
CA PHE A 209 -1.80 -20.74 6.11
C PHE A 209 -1.91 -19.89 7.39
N GLY A 210 -0.82 -19.23 7.81
CA GLY A 210 -0.76 -18.45 9.04
C GLY A 210 -0.21 -17.03 8.86
N HIS A 211 -0.24 -16.49 7.65
CA HIS A 211 0.26 -15.14 7.38
C HIS A 211 -0.65 -14.08 8.01
N GLN A 212 -0.06 -13.07 8.68
CA GLN A 212 -0.81 -12.03 9.39
C GLN A 212 -1.78 -11.23 8.51
N HIS A 213 -1.52 -11.12 7.21
CA HIS A 213 -2.40 -10.40 6.28
C HIS A 213 -3.73 -11.10 6.04
N LEU A 214 -3.89 -12.39 6.36
CA LEU A 214 -5.16 -13.09 6.20
C LEU A 214 -6.30 -12.41 6.98
N LYS A 215 -6.01 -11.86 8.14
CA LYS A 215 -7.02 -11.16 8.96
C LYS A 215 -7.56 -9.91 8.27
N GLU A 216 -6.66 -9.05 7.78
CA GLU A 216 -7.07 -7.82 7.07
C GLU A 216 -7.77 -8.14 5.74
N ILE A 217 -7.34 -9.19 5.02
CA ILE A 217 -8.00 -9.66 3.79
C ILE A 217 -9.42 -10.11 4.09
N THR A 218 -9.60 -10.97 5.08
CA THR A 218 -10.91 -11.51 5.46
C THR A 218 -11.88 -10.40 5.89
N GLU A 219 -11.43 -9.46 6.73
CA GLU A 219 -12.27 -8.32 7.15
C GLU A 219 -12.72 -7.47 5.96
N SER A 220 -11.81 -7.17 5.03
CA SER A 220 -12.12 -6.37 3.85
C SER A 220 -13.11 -7.06 2.91
N LEU A 221 -12.94 -8.35 2.64
CA LEU A 221 -13.87 -9.12 1.80
C LEU A 221 -15.26 -9.21 2.44
N ASN A 222 -15.30 -9.43 3.76
CA ASN A 222 -16.55 -9.55 4.49
C ASN A 222 -17.30 -8.21 4.63
N SER A 223 -16.60 -7.07 4.58
CA SER A 223 -17.25 -5.75 4.53
C SER A 223 -18.10 -5.54 3.27
N LEU A 224 -17.82 -6.31 2.20
CA LEU A 224 -18.62 -6.33 0.96
C LEU A 224 -19.75 -7.36 0.97
N GLY A 225 -19.98 -8.03 2.10
CA GLY A 225 -21.04 -9.05 2.24
C GLY A 225 -20.59 -10.48 1.94
N SER A 226 -19.29 -10.71 1.68
CA SER A 226 -18.74 -12.06 1.67
C SER A 226 -18.83 -12.68 3.08
N LEU A 227 -18.94 -14.00 3.15
CA LEU A 227 -18.93 -14.73 4.44
C LEU A 227 -17.71 -15.65 4.53
N ILE A 228 -16.68 -15.38 3.73
CA ILE A 228 -15.47 -16.20 3.66
C ILE A 228 -14.71 -16.14 4.98
N LYS A 229 -14.23 -17.29 5.43
CA LYS A 229 -13.41 -17.40 6.64
C LYS A 229 -11.93 -17.39 6.30
N ALA A 230 -11.10 -17.05 7.28
CA ALA A 230 -9.66 -17.01 7.08
C ALA A 230 -9.04 -18.35 6.71
N ASP A 231 -9.61 -19.46 7.17
CA ASP A 231 -9.18 -20.83 6.84
C ASP A 231 -9.65 -21.31 5.46
N GLU A 232 -10.58 -20.61 4.82
CA GLU A 232 -11.01 -20.82 3.43
C GLU A 232 -10.12 -20.04 2.44
N LEU A 233 -9.16 -19.24 2.94
CA LEU A 233 -8.11 -18.59 2.15
C LEU A 233 -6.81 -19.39 2.31
N SER A 234 -6.64 -20.42 1.48
CA SER A 234 -5.47 -21.30 1.49
C SER A 234 -4.23 -20.60 0.93
N PHE A 235 -3.60 -19.72 1.75
CA PHE A 235 -2.51 -18.86 1.35
C PHE A 235 -1.14 -19.46 1.65
N ILE A 236 -0.32 -19.64 0.59
CA ILE A 236 1.09 -20.05 0.65
C ILE A 236 1.95 -18.92 0.10
N PRO A 237 2.59 -18.13 0.99
CA PRO A 237 3.54 -17.09 0.56
C PRO A 237 4.93 -17.66 0.30
N TYR A 238 5.53 -17.19 -0.78
CA TYR A 238 6.92 -17.47 -1.16
C TYR A 238 7.75 -16.19 -1.13
N ARG A 239 9.03 -16.34 -0.83
CA ARG A 239 10.02 -15.28 -1.04
C ARG A 239 10.95 -15.69 -2.17
N GLY A 240 10.96 -14.89 -3.23
CA GLY A 240 11.73 -15.12 -4.43
C GLY A 240 13.13 -14.51 -4.40
N ASP A 241 13.93 -14.83 -5.41
CA ASP A 241 15.27 -14.31 -5.64
C ASP A 241 15.22 -13.07 -6.53
N PHE A 242 14.46 -12.08 -6.11
CA PHE A 242 14.39 -10.76 -6.72
C PHE A 242 14.10 -9.71 -5.63
N THR A 243 14.37 -8.45 -5.92
CA THR A 243 14.29 -7.40 -4.91
C THR A 243 12.87 -6.91 -4.66
N ARG A 244 12.09 -6.64 -5.72
CA ARG A 244 10.80 -5.94 -5.65
C ARG A 244 9.72 -6.64 -6.45
N GLY A 245 8.49 -6.50 -5.99
CA GLY A 245 7.29 -6.99 -6.63
C GLY A 245 6.63 -8.13 -5.86
N ILE A 246 5.33 -8.27 -6.09
CA ILE A 246 4.51 -9.41 -5.67
C ILE A 246 3.75 -9.92 -6.88
N MET A 247 3.81 -11.22 -7.10
CA MET A 247 2.94 -11.93 -8.03
C MET A 247 2.11 -12.93 -7.24
N ALA A 248 0.80 -12.79 -7.28
CA ALA A 248 -0.16 -13.72 -6.69
C ALA A 248 -0.94 -14.44 -7.80
N SER A 249 -0.97 -15.76 -7.72
CA SER A 249 -1.84 -16.64 -8.49
C SER A 249 -2.92 -17.17 -7.57
N LEU A 250 -4.17 -16.82 -7.85
CA LEU A 250 -5.31 -17.27 -7.07
C LEU A 250 -6.25 -18.09 -7.95
N TYR A 251 -6.86 -19.12 -7.40
CA TYR A 251 -7.97 -19.77 -8.08
C TYR A 251 -9.03 -20.24 -7.10
N THR A 252 -10.27 -20.24 -7.59
CA THR A 252 -11.45 -20.74 -6.88
C THR A 252 -12.44 -21.33 -7.87
N GLU A 253 -13.41 -22.11 -7.40
CA GLU A 253 -14.55 -22.52 -8.22
C GLU A 253 -15.49 -21.32 -8.44
N CYS A 254 -15.94 -21.16 -9.67
CA CYS A 254 -16.82 -20.04 -10.07
C CYS A 254 -17.66 -20.47 -11.29
N ASP A 255 -18.95 -20.12 -11.28
CA ASP A 255 -19.87 -20.48 -12.36
C ASP A 255 -19.88 -19.50 -13.54
N LEU A 256 -19.22 -18.32 -13.40
CA LEU A 256 -19.11 -17.38 -14.51
C LEU A 256 -18.36 -17.98 -15.70
N SER A 257 -18.76 -17.60 -16.91
CA SER A 257 -17.92 -17.77 -18.11
C SER A 257 -16.67 -16.87 -18.04
N GLY A 258 -15.71 -17.10 -18.93
CA GLY A 258 -14.53 -16.24 -19.02
C GLY A 258 -14.87 -14.80 -19.35
N GLU A 259 -15.79 -14.55 -20.30
CA GLU A 259 -16.24 -13.23 -20.70
C GLU A 259 -16.97 -12.49 -19.58
N GLU A 260 -17.86 -13.20 -18.84
CA GLU A 260 -18.56 -12.61 -17.69
C GLU A 260 -17.59 -12.23 -16.57
N ALA A 261 -16.59 -13.09 -16.31
CA ALA A 261 -15.58 -12.80 -15.30
C ALA A 261 -14.70 -11.60 -15.72
N GLU A 262 -14.19 -11.56 -16.94
CA GLU A 262 -13.41 -10.42 -17.45
C GLU A 262 -14.22 -9.10 -17.37
N LYS A 263 -15.49 -9.16 -17.77
CA LYS A 263 -16.38 -8.01 -17.66
C LYS A 263 -16.60 -7.56 -16.22
N LEU A 264 -16.84 -8.49 -15.28
CA LEU A 264 -17.00 -8.18 -13.86
C LEU A 264 -15.80 -7.40 -13.32
N TYR A 265 -14.59 -7.85 -13.62
CA TYR A 265 -13.35 -7.22 -13.17
C TYR A 265 -13.13 -5.86 -13.84
N THR A 266 -13.37 -5.77 -15.15
CA THR A 266 -13.21 -4.53 -15.91
C THR A 266 -14.19 -3.45 -15.42
N ASP A 267 -15.45 -3.81 -15.21
CA ASP A 267 -16.48 -2.90 -14.70
C ASP A 267 -16.16 -2.43 -13.27
N TYR A 268 -15.71 -3.33 -12.40
CA TYR A 268 -15.35 -2.99 -11.01
C TYR A 268 -14.23 -1.96 -10.95
N TYR A 269 -13.21 -2.10 -11.80
CA TYR A 269 -12.01 -1.24 -11.76
C TYR A 269 -12.04 -0.06 -12.73
N ALA A 270 -13.13 0.16 -13.46
CA ALA A 270 -13.24 1.22 -14.48
C ALA A 270 -12.85 2.62 -13.96
N GLU A 271 -13.25 2.95 -12.75
CA GLU A 271 -12.99 4.25 -12.10
C GLU A 271 -11.74 4.25 -11.18
N HIS A 272 -10.93 3.18 -11.19
CA HIS A 272 -9.76 3.03 -10.33
C HIS A 272 -8.47 3.26 -11.11
N PRO A 273 -7.76 4.40 -10.91
CA PRO A 273 -6.69 4.85 -11.80
C PRO A 273 -5.41 4.00 -11.74
N PHE A 274 -5.29 3.11 -10.76
CA PHE A 274 -4.10 2.30 -10.56
C PHE A 274 -4.34 0.79 -10.67
N THR A 275 -5.57 0.33 -10.85
CA THR A 275 -5.88 -1.08 -10.99
C THR A 275 -6.46 -1.36 -12.38
N HIS A 276 -5.76 -2.20 -13.15
CA HIS A 276 -6.11 -2.44 -14.55
C HIS A 276 -6.23 -3.94 -14.83
N VAL A 277 -7.23 -4.32 -15.62
CA VAL A 277 -7.45 -5.69 -16.08
C VAL A 277 -6.79 -5.85 -17.46
N SER A 278 -5.94 -6.86 -17.60
CA SER A 278 -5.23 -7.17 -18.83
C SER A 278 -5.88 -8.35 -19.53
N ALA A 279 -6.17 -8.21 -20.82
CA ALA A 279 -6.61 -9.32 -21.66
C ALA A 279 -5.47 -10.34 -21.97
N LYS A 280 -4.22 -10.00 -21.65
CA LYS A 280 -3.04 -10.85 -21.85
C LYS A 280 -2.40 -11.17 -20.51
N ASN A 281 -1.66 -12.30 -20.49
CA ASN A 281 -0.86 -12.68 -19.32
C ASN A 281 0.08 -11.53 -18.89
N ILE A 282 0.35 -11.46 -17.60
CA ILE A 282 1.07 -10.37 -16.94
C ILE A 282 2.33 -10.85 -16.25
N ASP A 283 3.32 -9.95 -16.09
CA ASP A 283 4.57 -10.22 -15.40
C ASP A 283 5.02 -9.03 -14.51
N LEU A 284 5.91 -9.29 -13.57
CA LEU A 284 6.33 -8.30 -12.57
C LEU A 284 7.00 -7.06 -13.15
N LYS A 285 7.68 -7.16 -14.28
CA LYS A 285 8.38 -6.02 -14.90
C LYS A 285 7.42 -4.92 -15.37
N GLN A 286 6.13 -5.25 -15.56
CA GLN A 286 5.09 -4.29 -15.94
C GLN A 286 4.67 -3.36 -14.80
N VAL A 287 4.92 -3.74 -13.53
CA VAL A 287 4.47 -2.98 -12.35
C VAL A 287 5.59 -2.55 -11.41
N VAL A 288 6.73 -3.24 -11.41
CA VAL A 288 7.86 -2.85 -10.55
C VAL A 288 8.23 -1.40 -10.82
N ASN A 289 8.39 -0.64 -9.75
CA ASN A 289 8.62 0.80 -9.74
C ASN A 289 7.39 1.66 -10.13
N THR A 290 6.18 1.11 -10.06
CA THR A 290 4.93 1.88 -10.29
C THR A 290 3.92 1.68 -9.17
N ASN A 291 2.93 2.59 -9.09
CA ASN A 291 1.77 2.42 -8.19
C ASN A 291 0.63 1.60 -8.82
N LYS A 292 0.93 0.78 -9.83
CA LYS A 292 -0.08 -0.02 -10.53
C LYS A 292 -0.29 -1.39 -9.87
N CYS A 293 -1.53 -1.85 -9.94
CA CYS A 293 -1.90 -3.26 -9.88
C CYS A 293 -2.36 -3.70 -11.27
N LEU A 294 -1.82 -4.80 -11.80
CA LEU A 294 -2.38 -5.45 -12.98
C LEU A 294 -3.01 -6.77 -12.58
N LEU A 295 -4.17 -7.02 -13.16
CA LEU A 295 -4.95 -8.24 -12.99
C LEU A 295 -5.10 -8.94 -14.35
N HIS A 296 -5.10 -10.27 -14.34
CA HIS A 296 -5.47 -11.08 -15.48
C HIS A 296 -6.36 -12.23 -15.02
N VAL A 297 -7.42 -12.50 -15.76
CA VAL A 297 -8.47 -13.44 -15.37
C VAL A 297 -8.64 -14.50 -16.48
N GLU A 298 -8.60 -15.77 -16.11
CA GLU A 298 -8.79 -16.88 -17.03
C GLU A 298 -9.77 -17.91 -16.46
N LYS A 299 -10.62 -18.47 -17.32
CA LYS A 299 -11.53 -19.55 -16.97
C LYS A 299 -11.03 -20.90 -17.49
N HIS A 300 -10.92 -21.89 -16.59
CA HIS A 300 -10.51 -23.27 -16.89
C HIS A 300 -11.49 -24.28 -16.28
N GLY A 301 -12.41 -24.79 -17.08
CA GLY A 301 -13.48 -25.66 -16.58
C GLY A 301 -14.31 -24.97 -15.50
N SER A 302 -14.40 -25.53 -14.30
CA SER A 302 -15.08 -24.90 -13.15
C SER A 302 -14.24 -23.86 -12.43
N LYS A 303 -12.94 -23.74 -12.71
CA LYS A 303 -12.02 -22.87 -11.98
C LYS A 303 -11.83 -21.54 -12.66
N LEU A 304 -11.87 -20.47 -11.86
CA LEU A 304 -11.46 -19.13 -12.25
C LEU A 304 -10.05 -18.88 -11.70
N LEU A 305 -9.08 -18.65 -12.58
CA LEU A 305 -7.73 -18.23 -12.25
C LEU A 305 -7.67 -16.70 -12.29
N ILE A 306 -7.11 -16.10 -11.26
CA ILE A 306 -6.87 -14.66 -11.18
C ILE A 306 -5.37 -14.46 -10.88
N LEU A 307 -4.68 -13.78 -11.77
CA LEU A 307 -3.33 -13.29 -11.53
C LEU A 307 -3.40 -11.83 -11.06
N SER A 308 -2.62 -11.49 -10.05
CA SER A 308 -2.51 -10.13 -9.52
C SER A 308 -1.05 -9.80 -9.28
N ILE A 309 -0.60 -8.65 -9.77
CA ILE A 309 0.78 -8.19 -9.58
C ILE A 309 0.83 -6.74 -9.11
N VAL A 310 1.72 -6.46 -8.17
CA VAL A 310 2.00 -5.11 -7.65
C VAL A 310 3.49 -4.95 -7.32
N ASP A 311 3.98 -3.72 -7.26
CA ASP A 311 5.23 -3.43 -6.56
C ASP A 311 4.95 -3.40 -5.04
N ASN A 312 5.66 -4.24 -4.28
CA ASN A 312 5.43 -4.40 -2.84
C ASN A 312 5.78 -3.14 -2.00
N LEU A 313 6.63 -2.27 -2.51
CA LEU A 313 7.03 -1.02 -1.84
C LEU A 313 6.23 0.20 -2.33
N LEU A 314 5.60 0.14 -3.51
CA LEU A 314 4.78 1.22 -4.06
C LEU A 314 3.28 0.94 -3.86
N LYS A 315 2.59 0.32 -4.80
CA LYS A 315 1.16 -0.01 -4.60
C LYS A 315 0.92 -0.87 -3.35
N GLY A 316 1.91 -1.69 -2.99
CA GLY A 316 1.88 -2.49 -1.75
C GLY A 316 2.19 -1.70 -0.47
N ALA A 317 2.69 -0.45 -0.54
CA ALA A 317 3.11 0.32 0.64
C ALA A 317 3.09 1.84 0.40
N SER A 318 4.24 2.46 0.07
CA SER A 318 4.43 3.92 0.09
C SER A 318 3.70 4.64 -1.03
N GLY A 319 3.58 4.05 -2.21
CA GLY A 319 2.79 4.64 -3.30
C GLY A 319 1.31 4.69 -2.96
N GLN A 320 0.76 3.64 -2.33
CA GLN A 320 -0.62 3.65 -1.84
C GLN A 320 -0.81 4.65 -0.69
N ALA A 321 0.20 4.84 0.17
CA ALA A 321 0.14 5.87 1.21
C ALA A 321 0.07 7.28 0.61
N VAL A 322 0.79 7.55 -0.49
CA VAL A 322 0.68 8.83 -1.23
C VAL A 322 -0.67 8.94 -1.93
N GLN A 323 -1.19 7.88 -2.54
CA GLN A 323 -2.54 7.86 -3.11
C GLN A 323 -3.60 8.20 -2.03
N ASN A 324 -3.47 7.63 -0.84
CA ASN A 324 -4.33 7.94 0.31
C ASN A 324 -4.18 9.41 0.75
N MET A 325 -2.96 9.94 0.81
CA MET A 325 -2.72 11.35 1.09
C MET A 325 -3.42 12.25 0.06
N ASN A 326 -3.30 11.95 -1.23
CA ASN A 326 -3.96 12.72 -2.28
C ASN A 326 -5.48 12.77 -2.07
N LEU A 327 -6.10 11.64 -1.77
CA LEU A 327 -7.53 11.57 -1.44
C LEU A 327 -7.89 12.40 -0.20
N LEU A 328 -7.09 12.29 0.88
CA LEU A 328 -7.30 13.03 2.14
C LEU A 328 -7.26 14.56 1.96
N PHE A 329 -6.50 15.05 0.98
CA PHE A 329 -6.34 16.47 0.70
C PHE A 329 -7.10 16.93 -0.56
N GLY A 330 -7.94 16.06 -1.14
CA GLY A 330 -8.79 16.41 -2.30
C GLY A 330 -8.02 16.59 -3.61
N LEU A 331 -6.81 16.05 -3.71
CA LEU A 331 -6.00 16.05 -4.93
C LEU A 331 -6.42 14.90 -5.88
N ASP A 332 -6.02 14.98 -7.16
CA ASP A 332 -6.10 13.81 -8.07
C ASP A 332 -5.24 12.67 -7.48
N GLU A 333 -5.81 11.48 -7.42
CA GLU A 333 -5.13 10.29 -6.88
C GLU A 333 -3.77 10.02 -7.53
N LYS A 334 -3.57 10.46 -8.78
CA LYS A 334 -2.36 10.22 -9.58
C LYS A 334 -1.23 11.22 -9.33
N GLU A 335 -1.46 12.29 -8.57
CA GLU A 335 -0.42 13.29 -8.34
C GLU A 335 0.81 12.68 -7.66
N GLY A 336 2.00 12.99 -8.19
CA GLY A 336 3.27 12.42 -7.76
C GLY A 336 3.46 10.92 -8.07
N LEU A 337 2.44 10.22 -8.62
CA LEU A 337 2.43 8.76 -8.80
C LEU A 337 2.48 8.30 -10.29
N ARG A 338 2.78 9.20 -11.22
CA ARG A 338 2.94 8.88 -12.65
C ARG A 338 4.29 8.26 -12.95
N LEU A 339 4.60 7.20 -12.23
CA LEU A 339 5.87 6.49 -12.27
C LEU A 339 5.95 5.52 -13.46
N LYS A 340 7.18 5.14 -13.84
CA LYS A 340 7.45 4.23 -14.96
C LYS A 340 7.99 2.89 -14.47
N ALA A 341 7.48 1.81 -15.05
CA ALA A 341 8.00 0.47 -14.82
C ALA A 341 9.43 0.31 -15.41
N THR A 342 10.15 -0.67 -14.88
CA THR A 342 11.51 -1.00 -15.34
C THR A 342 11.50 -1.59 -16.76
N ALA A 343 10.45 -2.28 -17.16
CA ALA A 343 10.19 -2.92 -18.45
C ALA A 343 11.16 -4.06 -18.85
N PHE A 344 12.45 -4.00 -18.56
CA PHE A 344 13.47 -5.01 -18.86
C PHE A 344 14.58 -5.05 -17.81
#